data_037ac016f8882ae5a4be2ac78d439ebf
#
_entry.id   037ac016f8882ae5a4be2ac78d439ebf
#
_cell.length_a   1.000
_cell.length_b   1.000
_cell.length_c   1.000
_cell.angle_alpha   90.00
_cell.angle_beta   90.00
_cell.angle_gamma   90.00
#
_symmetry.space_group_name_H-M   'P 1'
#
loop_
_entity.id
_entity.type
_entity.pdbx_description
1 polymer ?
#
loop_
_entity_poly.entity_id
_entity_poly.type
_entity_poly.pdbx_seq_one_letter_code
_entity_poly.pdbx_strand_id
1 'polypeptide(L)'
;MIMKYVLAIDIGASSGRHIVGWMENGEIRTKEVYRFPNAITDQNGHLVWDTESLVSHVKKGILEAQMAYPVESMAVDTWGVDYVLMKGDKEVLPVYAYRDSRTEAAIPEVHGIIPFSELYRRTGIQFQPFNSIYQLYADKLAGRLEGVTDFLMMPEYLLYKLCGVKAKEYTNATTMGMVNAETGEIDAEIVSRLGLPQQLFPKLSRPGTVIGQYEGIKIALCATHDTGSAVEGIPMEGDDLYISSGTWSLLGVKTPKPLTDENSQAANYSNEGGVGYIRYQKNIMGMWLINELRRELCHEKNFGEIVKEAEKSTFDMTLDVDGPEFIAPKSMKAVFDAALKVPLTKADYFRCAYLSLAQSYRKAIEELEANTGKTYDKLYIVGGGAKNTFLNRLTREATGKKVIALPIEATAIGNLKIQLEGLENEQI
;
A
#
# COMPACT_ATOMS: atom_id res chain seq x y z
N MET A 1 -18.14 29.76 -10.40
CA MET A 1 -16.84 29.09 -10.51
C MET A 1 -16.97 27.98 -11.56
N ILE A 2 -16.06 27.87 -12.52
CA ILE A 2 -16.07 26.77 -13.50
C ILE A 2 -15.65 25.50 -12.72
N MET A 3 -16.40 24.41 -12.90
CA MET A 3 -16.13 23.14 -12.23
C MET A 3 -14.86 22.52 -12.81
N LYS A 4 -13.88 22.25 -11.96
CA LYS A 4 -12.61 21.61 -12.34
C LYS A 4 -12.74 20.10 -12.18
N TYR A 5 -12.38 19.35 -13.20
CA TYR A 5 -12.37 17.88 -13.19
C TYR A 5 -10.95 17.35 -13.16
N VAL A 6 -10.68 16.41 -12.28
CA VAL A 6 -9.37 15.74 -12.17
C VAL A 6 -9.55 14.24 -12.24
N LEU A 7 -8.51 13.52 -12.66
CA LEU A 7 -8.53 12.06 -12.86
C LEU A 7 -7.56 11.37 -11.92
N ALA A 8 -8.06 10.53 -11.04
CA ALA A 8 -7.28 9.56 -10.29
C ALA A 8 -7.19 8.24 -11.06
N ILE A 9 -5.97 7.74 -11.22
CA ILE A 9 -5.66 6.44 -11.79
C ILE A 9 -5.08 5.60 -10.65
N ASP A 10 -5.94 4.77 -10.02
CA ASP A 10 -5.63 3.94 -8.85
C ASP A 10 -5.47 2.49 -9.29
N ILE A 11 -4.25 1.96 -9.17
CA ILE A 11 -3.90 0.62 -9.63
C ILE A 11 -3.37 -0.22 -8.48
N GLY A 12 -4.18 -1.17 -8.03
CA GLY A 12 -3.75 -2.17 -7.05
C GLY A 12 -3.24 -3.46 -7.72
N ALA A 13 -2.77 -4.39 -6.90
CA ALA A 13 -2.21 -5.66 -7.37
C ALA A 13 -3.22 -6.58 -8.10
N SER A 14 -4.52 -6.36 -7.96
CA SER A 14 -5.57 -7.20 -8.56
C SER A 14 -6.48 -6.48 -9.55
N SER A 15 -6.51 -5.18 -9.54
CA SER A 15 -7.32 -4.35 -10.46
C SER A 15 -6.86 -2.92 -10.48
N GLY A 16 -7.13 -2.22 -11.59
CA GLY A 16 -6.96 -0.78 -11.69
C GLY A 16 -8.26 -0.09 -12.08
N ARG A 17 -8.37 1.18 -11.76
CA ARG A 17 -9.55 1.99 -12.03
C ARG A 17 -9.19 3.45 -12.30
N HIS A 18 -10.01 4.09 -13.11
CA HIS A 18 -9.92 5.50 -13.43
C HIS A 18 -11.17 6.17 -12.88
N ILE A 19 -10.97 7.16 -12.02
CA ILE A 19 -12.04 7.84 -11.29
C ILE A 19 -11.89 9.34 -11.53
N VAL A 20 -12.87 9.93 -12.18
CA VAL A 20 -12.97 11.38 -12.31
C VAL A 20 -13.56 11.95 -11.02
N GLY A 21 -12.96 13.05 -10.53
CA GLY A 21 -13.43 13.76 -9.36
C GLY A 21 -13.58 15.26 -9.59
N TRP A 22 -14.47 15.87 -8.82
CA TRP A 22 -14.70 17.33 -8.81
C TRP A 22 -15.22 17.77 -7.45
N MET A 23 -15.05 19.06 -7.14
CA MET A 23 -15.62 19.65 -5.93
C MET A 23 -17.05 20.10 -6.17
N GLU A 24 -17.99 19.63 -5.34
CA GLU A 24 -19.39 20.04 -5.36
C GLU A 24 -19.91 20.23 -3.93
N ASN A 25 -20.37 21.45 -3.62
CA ASN A 25 -20.87 21.80 -2.27
C ASN A 25 -19.88 21.50 -1.12
N GLY A 26 -18.58 21.66 -1.36
CA GLY A 26 -17.54 21.40 -0.35
C GLY A 26 -17.17 19.92 -0.19
N GLU A 27 -17.71 19.02 -1.01
CA GLU A 27 -17.41 17.60 -1.01
C GLU A 27 -16.82 17.15 -2.34
N ILE A 28 -15.89 16.21 -2.30
CA ILE A 28 -15.36 15.56 -3.51
C ILE A 28 -16.42 14.58 -4.03
N ARG A 29 -16.93 14.84 -5.22
CA ARG A 29 -17.76 13.92 -5.99
C ARG A 29 -16.89 13.09 -6.90
N THR A 30 -17.26 11.82 -7.09
CA THR A 30 -16.48 10.88 -7.88
C THR A 30 -17.33 10.12 -8.87
N LYS A 31 -16.73 9.77 -10.01
CA LYS A 31 -17.31 8.89 -11.01
C LYS A 31 -16.25 7.95 -11.57
N GLU A 32 -16.41 6.65 -11.35
CA GLU A 32 -15.60 5.65 -12.04
C GLU A 32 -15.97 5.64 -13.53
N VAL A 33 -14.96 5.79 -14.39
CA VAL A 33 -15.12 5.83 -15.85
C VAL A 33 -14.51 4.61 -16.54
N TYR A 34 -13.52 3.96 -15.90
CA TYR A 34 -12.89 2.76 -16.44
C TYR A 34 -12.36 1.87 -15.33
N ARG A 35 -12.43 0.56 -15.54
CA ARG A 35 -11.89 -0.47 -14.64
C ARG A 35 -11.28 -1.61 -15.44
N PHE A 36 -10.19 -2.19 -14.94
CA PHE A 36 -9.53 -3.32 -15.57
C PHE A 36 -8.95 -4.29 -14.53
N PRO A 37 -8.81 -5.57 -14.86
CA PRO A 37 -8.12 -6.53 -14.02
C PRO A 37 -6.60 -6.30 -14.09
N ASN A 38 -5.91 -6.55 -12.98
CA ASN A 38 -4.46 -6.64 -12.92
C ASN A 38 -4.08 -7.95 -12.27
N ALA A 39 -2.98 -8.55 -12.67
CA ALA A 39 -2.53 -9.83 -12.12
C ALA A 39 -1.02 -10.00 -12.26
N ILE A 40 -0.44 -10.66 -11.26
CA ILE A 40 0.91 -11.20 -11.34
C ILE A 40 0.85 -12.46 -12.20
N THR A 41 1.80 -12.62 -13.11
CA THR A 41 1.91 -13.79 -13.99
C THR A 41 3.20 -14.56 -13.70
N ASP A 42 3.18 -15.88 -13.92
CA ASP A 42 4.40 -16.70 -13.87
C ASP A 42 5.08 -16.67 -15.24
N GLN A 43 6.35 -16.33 -15.25
CA GLN A 43 7.22 -16.39 -16.43
C GLN A 43 8.51 -17.14 -16.07
N ASN A 44 8.63 -18.38 -16.54
CA ASN A 44 9.78 -19.25 -16.30
C ASN A 44 10.11 -19.45 -14.80
N GLY A 45 9.09 -19.59 -13.96
CA GLY A 45 9.23 -19.79 -12.52
C GLY A 45 9.45 -18.50 -11.72
N HIS A 46 9.33 -17.34 -12.36
CA HIS A 46 9.37 -16.04 -11.72
C HIS A 46 8.02 -15.32 -11.81
N LEU A 47 7.68 -14.60 -10.76
CA LEU A 47 6.48 -13.79 -10.70
C LEU A 47 6.76 -12.39 -11.25
N VAL A 48 6.02 -11.98 -12.28
CA VAL A 48 6.28 -10.75 -13.04
C VAL A 48 5.02 -9.92 -13.30
N TRP A 49 5.21 -8.64 -13.60
CA TRP A 49 4.18 -7.71 -14.05
C TRP A 49 4.19 -7.56 -15.57
N ASP A 50 3.00 -7.51 -16.18
CA ASP A 50 2.81 -7.10 -17.56
C ASP A 50 2.68 -5.58 -17.65
N THR A 51 3.83 -4.92 -17.78
CA THR A 51 3.90 -3.45 -17.82
C THR A 51 3.32 -2.86 -19.12
N GLU A 52 3.36 -3.59 -20.23
CA GLU A 52 2.76 -3.14 -21.50
C GLU A 52 1.23 -3.11 -21.38
N SER A 53 0.64 -4.14 -20.79
CA SER A 53 -0.78 -4.20 -20.49
C SER A 53 -1.20 -3.06 -19.56
N LEU A 54 -0.44 -2.78 -18.49
CA LEU A 54 -0.71 -1.68 -17.58
C LEU A 54 -0.72 -0.32 -18.31
N VAL A 55 0.30 -0.03 -19.11
CA VAL A 55 0.37 1.23 -19.91
C VAL A 55 -0.81 1.35 -20.87
N SER A 56 -1.20 0.24 -21.53
CA SER A 56 -2.35 0.20 -22.43
C SER A 56 -3.65 0.53 -21.72
N HIS A 57 -3.87 -0.06 -20.53
CA HIS A 57 -5.06 0.22 -19.71
C HIS A 57 -5.08 1.65 -19.18
N VAL A 58 -3.93 2.19 -18.76
CA VAL A 58 -3.81 3.59 -18.33
C VAL A 58 -4.24 4.54 -19.46
N LYS A 59 -3.69 4.37 -20.68
CA LYS A 59 -4.04 5.20 -21.84
C LYS A 59 -5.52 5.07 -22.22
N LYS A 60 -6.05 3.86 -22.21
CA LYS A 60 -7.46 3.62 -22.50
C LYS A 60 -8.37 4.33 -21.51
N GLY A 61 -8.11 4.23 -20.22
CA GLY A 61 -8.93 4.88 -19.20
C GLY A 61 -8.85 6.41 -19.24
N ILE A 62 -7.69 6.99 -19.63
CA ILE A 62 -7.56 8.44 -19.89
C ILE A 62 -8.49 8.86 -21.03
N LEU A 63 -8.50 8.12 -22.13
CA LEU A 63 -9.40 8.41 -23.26
C LEU A 63 -10.87 8.35 -22.85
N GLU A 64 -11.29 7.32 -22.11
CA GLU A 64 -12.66 7.21 -21.59
C GLU A 64 -13.04 8.39 -20.69
N ALA A 65 -12.09 8.86 -19.86
CA ALA A 65 -12.30 10.02 -18.99
C ALA A 65 -12.48 11.33 -19.81
N GLN A 66 -11.64 11.55 -20.84
CA GLN A 66 -11.70 12.74 -21.70
C GLN A 66 -12.98 12.80 -22.56
N MET A 67 -13.48 11.64 -22.99
CA MET A 67 -14.74 11.56 -23.71
C MET A 67 -15.95 11.99 -22.86
N ALA A 68 -15.87 11.83 -21.56
CA ALA A 68 -16.97 12.10 -20.63
C ALA A 68 -16.84 13.43 -19.88
N TYR A 69 -15.61 13.91 -19.63
CA TYR A 69 -15.34 15.07 -18.78
C TYR A 69 -14.16 15.91 -19.31
N PRO A 70 -14.18 17.25 -19.16
CA PRO A 70 -13.05 18.12 -19.48
C PRO A 70 -11.98 18.03 -18.37
N VAL A 71 -11.23 16.94 -18.35
CA VAL A 71 -10.20 16.68 -17.32
C VAL A 71 -9.03 17.65 -17.47
N GLU A 72 -8.67 18.33 -16.38
CA GLU A 72 -7.58 19.32 -16.35
C GLU A 72 -6.26 18.75 -15.82
N SER A 73 -6.35 17.80 -14.87
CA SER A 73 -5.20 17.16 -14.23
C SER A 73 -5.43 15.67 -14.03
N MET A 74 -4.35 14.89 -14.01
CA MET A 74 -4.36 13.48 -13.66
C MET A 74 -3.14 13.10 -12.81
N ALA A 75 -3.31 12.07 -11.96
CA ALA A 75 -2.24 11.47 -11.18
C ALA A 75 -2.43 9.94 -11.10
N VAL A 76 -1.31 9.23 -10.93
CA VAL A 76 -1.29 7.77 -10.81
C VAL A 76 -0.76 7.38 -9.45
N ASP A 77 -1.47 6.51 -8.76
CA ASP A 77 -0.95 5.78 -7.61
C ASP A 77 -1.01 4.27 -7.84
N THR A 78 -0.08 3.56 -7.23
CA THR A 78 0.02 2.10 -7.29
C THR A 78 0.48 1.53 -5.95
N TRP A 79 0.60 0.20 -5.88
CA TRP A 79 1.31 -0.46 -4.79
C TRP A 79 2.78 0.01 -4.70
N GLY A 80 3.39 -0.16 -3.54
CA GLY A 80 4.79 0.17 -3.30
C GLY A 80 5.78 -0.90 -3.75
N VAL A 81 7.04 -0.67 -3.50
CA VAL A 81 8.22 -1.54 -3.58
C VAL A 81 8.65 -2.00 -4.97
N ASP A 82 7.74 -2.15 -5.94
CA ASP A 82 8.08 -2.64 -7.29
C ASP A 82 8.47 -1.51 -8.24
N TYR A 83 9.35 -1.85 -9.16
CA TYR A 83 9.97 -0.89 -10.07
C TYR A 83 10.32 -1.51 -11.44
N VAL A 84 10.57 -0.64 -12.38
CA VAL A 84 11.09 -0.97 -13.72
C VAL A 84 12.50 -0.42 -13.86
N LEU A 85 13.46 -1.29 -14.18
CA LEU A 85 14.82 -0.88 -14.55
C LEU A 85 14.85 -0.39 -15.99
N MET A 86 15.57 0.71 -16.23
CA MET A 86 15.65 1.34 -17.55
C MET A 86 17.09 1.42 -18.08
N LYS A 87 17.29 1.09 -19.36
CA LYS A 87 18.50 1.40 -20.13
C LYS A 87 18.14 2.45 -21.18
N GLY A 88 18.40 3.72 -20.88
CA GLY A 88 17.83 4.82 -21.66
C GLY A 88 16.30 4.80 -21.57
N ASP A 89 15.63 4.59 -22.70
CA ASP A 89 14.17 4.55 -22.80
C ASP A 89 13.60 3.12 -22.91
N LYS A 90 14.46 2.11 -22.74
CA LYS A 90 14.06 0.70 -22.83
C LYS A 90 14.01 0.06 -21.46
N GLU A 91 12.95 -0.72 -21.20
CA GLU A 91 12.79 -1.54 -20.00
C GLU A 91 13.79 -2.71 -20.00
N VAL A 92 14.28 -3.06 -18.82
CA VAL A 92 15.03 -4.30 -18.57
C VAL A 92 14.05 -5.36 -18.10
N LEU A 93 13.60 -6.18 -19.02
CA LEU A 93 12.66 -7.26 -18.75
C LEU A 93 13.36 -8.49 -18.12
N PRO A 94 12.63 -9.33 -17.36
CA PRO A 94 11.25 -9.13 -16.92
C PRO A 94 11.15 -8.09 -15.79
N VAL A 95 9.98 -7.52 -15.58
CA VAL A 95 9.66 -6.68 -14.41
C VAL A 95 9.13 -7.57 -13.32
N TYR A 96 9.92 -7.78 -12.28
CA TYR A 96 9.58 -8.70 -11.19
C TYR A 96 8.50 -8.13 -10.28
N ALA A 97 7.63 -9.00 -9.80
CA ALA A 97 6.63 -8.65 -8.79
C ALA A 97 7.17 -8.91 -7.38
N TYR A 98 6.69 -8.14 -6.42
CA TYR A 98 7.11 -8.23 -5.02
C TYR A 98 6.93 -9.61 -4.36
N ARG A 99 6.08 -10.47 -4.94
CA ARG A 99 5.86 -11.85 -4.48
C ARG A 99 6.87 -12.85 -5.03
N ASP A 100 7.80 -12.43 -5.88
CA ASP A 100 8.86 -13.28 -6.40
C ASP A 100 9.88 -13.60 -5.29
N SER A 101 10.30 -14.86 -5.19
CA SER A 101 11.22 -15.33 -4.13
C SER A 101 12.68 -14.94 -4.35
N ARG A 102 13.02 -14.24 -5.45
CA ARG A 102 14.40 -13.89 -5.83
C ARG A 102 15.18 -13.09 -4.78
N THR A 103 14.50 -12.47 -3.83
CA THR A 103 15.10 -11.68 -2.77
C THR A 103 15.64 -12.53 -1.60
N GLU A 104 15.22 -13.78 -1.45
CA GLU A 104 15.58 -14.62 -0.32
C GLU A 104 17.10 -14.74 -0.11
N ALA A 105 17.87 -14.91 -1.20
CA ALA A 105 19.32 -14.97 -1.13
C ALA A 105 19.98 -13.59 -0.89
N ALA A 106 19.36 -12.50 -1.30
CA ALA A 106 19.89 -11.15 -1.16
C ALA A 106 19.77 -10.60 0.27
N ILE A 107 18.73 -10.98 1.01
CA ILE A 107 18.46 -10.49 2.37
C ILE A 107 19.65 -10.70 3.33
N PRO A 108 20.18 -11.91 3.52
CA PRO A 108 21.30 -12.13 4.42
C PRO A 108 22.56 -11.40 3.99
N GLU A 109 22.80 -11.22 2.69
CA GLU A 109 23.95 -10.45 2.21
C GLU A 109 23.82 -8.96 2.52
N VAL A 110 22.64 -8.37 2.29
CA VAL A 110 22.36 -6.98 2.66
C VAL A 110 22.55 -6.78 4.16
N HIS A 111 22.01 -7.68 5.00
CA HIS A 111 22.15 -7.59 6.45
C HIS A 111 23.56 -7.87 6.94
N GLY A 112 24.38 -8.59 6.18
CA GLY A 112 25.82 -8.76 6.44
C GLY A 112 26.62 -7.49 6.19
N ILE A 113 26.16 -6.62 5.27
CA ILE A 113 26.79 -5.32 4.96
C ILE A 113 26.26 -4.22 5.89
N ILE A 114 24.93 -4.17 6.08
CA ILE A 114 24.23 -3.21 6.94
C ILE A 114 23.25 -4.00 7.81
N PRO A 115 23.52 -4.18 9.11
CA PRO A 115 22.60 -4.87 10.01
C PRO A 115 21.20 -4.26 9.97
N PHE A 116 20.16 -5.10 10.08
CA PHE A 116 18.77 -4.61 9.98
C PHE A 116 18.46 -3.53 11.03
N SER A 117 19.01 -3.64 12.24
CA SER A 117 18.84 -2.60 13.27
C SER A 117 19.39 -1.23 12.85
N GLU A 118 20.47 -1.21 12.07
CA GLU A 118 21.00 0.02 11.50
C GLU A 118 20.13 0.52 10.34
N LEU A 119 19.68 -0.38 9.43
CA LEU A 119 18.76 -0.02 8.36
C LEU A 119 17.47 0.57 8.93
N TYR A 120 16.89 -0.05 9.97
CA TYR A 120 15.68 0.43 10.60
C TYR A 120 15.89 1.81 11.24
N ARG A 121 16.95 2.00 12.00
CA ARG A 121 17.26 3.31 12.61
C ARG A 121 17.40 4.42 11.57
N ARG A 122 17.96 4.12 10.39
CA ARG A 122 18.12 5.08 9.30
C ARG A 122 16.85 5.35 8.54
N THR A 123 16.07 4.32 8.23
CA THR A 123 14.94 4.41 7.32
C THR A 123 13.58 4.33 8.01
N GLY A 124 13.54 3.73 9.18
CA GLY A 124 12.31 3.46 9.92
C GLY A 124 11.35 2.49 9.21
N ILE A 125 11.82 1.75 8.19
CA ILE A 125 10.95 0.89 7.38
C ILE A 125 10.89 -0.53 7.95
N GLN A 126 9.67 -1.01 8.17
CA GLN A 126 9.35 -2.37 8.55
C GLN A 126 10.07 -3.39 7.65
N PHE A 127 10.63 -4.44 8.26
CA PHE A 127 11.17 -5.55 7.48
C PHE A 127 10.07 -6.27 6.71
N GLN A 128 10.26 -6.31 5.40
CA GLN A 128 9.50 -7.17 4.50
C GLN A 128 10.48 -7.75 3.47
N PRO A 129 10.41 -9.04 3.15
CA PRO A 129 11.36 -9.67 2.22
C PRO A 129 11.33 -9.05 0.82
N PHE A 130 10.27 -8.35 0.49
CA PHE A 130 10.03 -7.70 -0.79
C PHE A 130 10.40 -6.20 -0.84
N ASN A 131 10.95 -5.58 0.22
CA ASN A 131 11.39 -4.19 0.12
C ASN A 131 12.36 -4.01 -1.05
N SER A 132 12.28 -2.88 -1.74
CA SER A 132 13.05 -2.63 -2.96
C SER A 132 14.56 -2.73 -2.75
N ILE A 133 15.07 -2.43 -1.55
CA ILE A 133 16.48 -2.59 -1.19
C ILE A 133 16.99 -4.02 -1.46
N TYR A 134 16.20 -5.03 -1.10
CA TYR A 134 16.55 -6.44 -1.36
C TYR A 134 16.37 -6.80 -2.82
N GLN A 135 15.35 -6.27 -3.48
CA GLN A 135 15.11 -6.48 -4.89
C GLN A 135 16.25 -5.89 -5.74
N LEU A 136 16.68 -4.63 -5.48
CA LEU A 136 17.78 -3.98 -6.17
C LEU A 136 19.11 -4.70 -5.92
N TYR A 137 19.32 -5.19 -4.71
CA TYR A 137 20.52 -5.97 -4.41
C TYR A 137 20.53 -7.33 -5.15
N ALA A 138 19.37 -8.00 -5.25
CA ALA A 138 19.23 -9.21 -6.07
C ALA A 138 19.49 -8.91 -7.56
N ASP A 139 18.98 -7.78 -8.09
CA ASP A 139 19.29 -7.35 -9.46
C ASP A 139 20.80 -7.08 -9.66
N LYS A 140 21.47 -6.50 -8.66
CA LYS A 140 22.91 -6.32 -8.69
C LYS A 140 23.67 -7.65 -8.77
N LEU A 141 23.32 -8.62 -7.90
CA LEU A 141 23.93 -9.95 -7.88
C LEU A 141 23.72 -10.69 -9.22
N ALA A 142 22.57 -10.51 -9.83
CA ALA A 142 22.25 -11.08 -11.14
C ALA A 142 22.85 -10.32 -12.33
N GLY A 143 23.66 -9.27 -12.11
CA GLY A 143 24.24 -8.45 -13.18
C GLY A 143 23.22 -7.59 -13.95
N ARG A 144 21.99 -7.50 -13.50
CA ARG A 144 20.91 -6.78 -14.19
C ARG A 144 21.07 -5.26 -14.14
N LEU A 145 21.88 -4.74 -13.21
CA LEU A 145 22.14 -3.30 -13.09
C LEU A 145 23.21 -2.80 -14.08
N GLU A 146 23.87 -3.70 -14.83
CA GLU A 146 24.86 -3.31 -15.83
C GLU A 146 24.23 -2.47 -16.95
N GLY A 147 24.74 -1.23 -17.12
CA GLY A 147 24.23 -0.27 -18.11
C GLY A 147 22.84 0.30 -17.82
N VAL A 148 22.28 0.04 -16.65
CA VAL A 148 21.03 0.67 -16.19
C VAL A 148 21.29 2.15 -15.93
N THR A 149 20.43 3.00 -16.50
CA THR A 149 20.50 4.47 -16.35
C THR A 149 19.53 5.00 -15.33
N ASP A 150 18.42 4.30 -15.12
CA ASP A 150 17.36 4.68 -14.18
C ASP A 150 16.65 3.43 -13.63
N PHE A 151 16.04 3.57 -12.46
CA PHE A 151 14.93 2.72 -12.06
C PHE A 151 13.73 3.61 -11.72
N LEU A 152 12.53 3.18 -12.07
CA LEU A 152 11.30 3.92 -11.83
C LEU A 152 10.36 3.04 -11.02
N MET A 153 9.89 3.52 -9.87
CA MET A 153 8.80 2.84 -9.18
C MET A 153 7.61 2.70 -10.13
N MET A 154 6.74 1.75 -9.89
CA MET A 154 5.66 1.45 -10.84
C MET A 154 4.82 2.68 -11.26
N PRO A 155 4.36 3.56 -10.35
CA PRO A 155 3.60 4.75 -10.76
C PRO A 155 4.47 5.73 -11.56
N GLU A 156 5.75 5.89 -11.21
CA GLU A 156 6.70 6.74 -11.91
C GLU A 156 6.95 6.25 -13.34
N TYR A 157 7.07 4.93 -13.52
CA TYR A 157 7.19 4.33 -14.84
C TYR A 157 5.94 4.59 -15.71
N LEU A 158 4.75 4.41 -15.15
CA LEU A 158 3.50 4.67 -15.87
C LEU A 158 3.39 6.14 -16.31
N LEU A 159 3.74 7.07 -15.41
CA LEU A 159 3.77 8.50 -15.72
C LEU A 159 4.85 8.84 -16.77
N TYR A 160 6.04 8.23 -16.66
CA TYR A 160 7.10 8.36 -17.66
C TYR A 160 6.62 7.94 -19.07
N LYS A 161 5.88 6.82 -19.17
CA LYS A 161 5.32 6.35 -20.47
C LYS A 161 4.26 7.29 -21.05
N LEU A 162 3.73 8.23 -20.27
CA LEU A 162 2.82 9.26 -20.74
C LEU A 162 3.56 10.55 -21.17
N CYS A 163 4.43 11.10 -20.33
CA CYS A 163 5.02 12.42 -20.56
C CYS A 163 6.55 12.42 -20.81
N GLY A 164 7.22 11.29 -20.75
CA GLY A 164 8.67 11.20 -20.96
C GLY A 164 9.54 11.77 -19.82
N VAL A 165 8.92 12.17 -18.71
CA VAL A 165 9.64 12.71 -17.54
C VAL A 165 9.87 11.63 -16.49
N LYS A 166 11.13 11.42 -16.10
CA LYS A 166 11.54 10.47 -15.07
C LYS A 166 11.58 11.19 -13.71
N ALA A 167 10.46 11.22 -13.01
CA ALA A 167 10.36 11.77 -11.67
C ALA A 167 10.39 10.64 -10.62
N LYS A 168 10.84 10.92 -9.40
CA LYS A 168 10.75 10.02 -8.25
C LYS A 168 9.93 10.68 -7.16
N GLU A 169 8.91 9.99 -6.70
CA GLU A 169 8.00 10.53 -5.72
C GLU A 169 8.28 9.97 -4.32
N TYR A 170 8.23 10.84 -3.35
CA TYR A 170 8.64 10.59 -1.96
C TYR A 170 7.84 9.47 -1.27
N THR A 171 6.51 9.47 -1.37
CA THR A 171 5.68 8.54 -0.60
C THR A 171 5.90 7.09 -1.02
N ASN A 172 6.04 6.84 -2.33
CA ASN A 172 6.37 5.52 -2.85
C ASN A 172 7.84 5.18 -2.60
N ALA A 173 8.76 6.15 -2.77
CA ALA A 173 10.18 5.95 -2.51
C ALA A 173 10.46 5.48 -1.07
N THR A 174 9.69 5.93 -0.06
CA THR A 174 9.88 5.48 1.33
C THR A 174 9.66 3.98 1.50
N THR A 175 8.84 3.33 0.68
CA THR A 175 8.61 1.88 0.76
C THR A 175 9.86 1.05 0.41
N MET A 176 10.85 1.66 -0.24
CA MET A 176 12.06 0.97 -0.69
C MET A 176 12.95 0.46 0.46
N GLY A 177 12.87 1.09 1.66
CA GLY A 177 13.83 0.86 2.74
C GLY A 177 15.19 1.52 2.49
N MET A 178 15.23 2.62 1.73
CA MET A 178 16.46 3.35 1.36
C MET A 178 16.35 4.88 1.52
N VAL A 179 15.18 5.39 1.92
CA VAL A 179 15.00 6.80 2.24
C VAL A 179 15.34 7.02 3.71
N ASN A 180 16.18 7.99 4.00
CA ASN A 180 16.50 8.37 5.37
C ASN A 180 15.28 9.03 6.03
N ALA A 181 14.85 8.49 7.16
CA ALA A 181 13.61 8.90 7.81
C ALA A 181 13.64 10.34 8.32
N GLU A 182 14.81 10.86 8.74
CA GLU A 182 14.94 12.21 9.26
C GLU A 182 14.97 13.26 8.15
N THR A 183 15.74 12.98 7.06
CA THR A 183 15.89 13.93 5.97
C THR A 183 14.80 13.85 4.91
N GLY A 184 14.16 12.69 4.79
CA GLY A 184 13.18 12.40 3.74
C GLY A 184 13.78 12.32 2.34
N GLU A 185 15.10 12.10 2.23
CA GLU A 185 15.83 11.93 0.98
C GLU A 185 16.51 10.55 0.96
N ILE A 186 16.97 10.10 -0.21
CA ILE A 186 17.71 8.84 -0.34
C ILE A 186 18.93 8.85 0.58
N ASP A 187 19.12 7.79 1.34
CA ASP A 187 20.30 7.61 2.20
C ASP A 187 21.51 7.19 1.34
N ALA A 188 22.38 8.16 1.03
CA ALA A 188 23.54 7.95 0.17
C ALA A 188 24.54 6.93 0.75
N GLU A 189 24.58 6.76 2.08
CA GLU A 189 25.45 5.78 2.73
C GLU A 189 24.93 4.36 2.50
N ILE A 190 23.62 4.12 2.58
CA ILE A 190 23.00 2.83 2.22
C ILE A 190 23.35 2.48 0.77
N VAL A 191 23.11 3.42 -0.15
CA VAL A 191 23.41 3.23 -1.59
C VAL A 191 24.87 2.87 -1.81
N SER A 192 25.78 3.62 -1.18
CA SER A 192 27.24 3.43 -1.33
C SER A 192 27.69 2.10 -0.75
N ARG A 193 27.27 1.75 0.48
CA ARG A 193 27.69 0.51 1.15
C ARG A 193 27.21 -0.74 0.43
N LEU A 194 26.00 -0.69 -0.17
CA LEU A 194 25.49 -1.77 -1.00
C LEU A 194 26.10 -1.81 -2.40
N GLY A 195 26.92 -0.80 -2.76
CA GLY A 195 27.55 -0.69 -4.07
C GLY A 195 26.52 -0.56 -5.19
N LEU A 196 25.43 0.14 -4.94
CA LEU A 196 24.43 0.45 -5.95
C LEU A 196 24.84 1.71 -6.72
N PRO A 197 24.49 1.81 -8.03
CA PRO A 197 24.84 2.97 -8.84
C PRO A 197 24.13 4.24 -8.35
N GLN A 198 24.87 5.23 -7.86
CA GLN A 198 24.28 6.42 -7.23
C GLN A 198 23.41 7.26 -8.18
N GLN A 199 23.71 7.25 -9.47
CA GLN A 199 22.93 7.97 -10.48
C GLN A 199 21.47 7.49 -10.58
N LEU A 200 21.15 6.29 -10.07
CA LEU A 200 19.78 5.78 -10.05
C LEU A 200 18.89 6.50 -9.01
N PHE A 201 19.47 7.25 -8.10
CA PHE A 201 18.82 7.85 -6.94
C PHE A 201 18.88 9.39 -6.96
N PRO A 202 18.17 10.05 -7.90
CA PRO A 202 18.07 11.51 -7.91
C PRO A 202 17.22 12.01 -6.73
N LYS A 203 17.17 13.35 -6.59
CA LYS A 203 16.33 14.01 -5.59
C LYS A 203 14.86 13.61 -5.74
N LEU A 204 14.18 13.42 -4.61
CA LEU A 204 12.79 13.06 -4.55
C LEU A 204 11.88 14.29 -4.76
N SER A 205 10.81 14.09 -5.53
CA SER A 205 9.72 15.06 -5.68
C SER A 205 8.66 14.82 -4.60
N ARG A 206 7.89 15.85 -4.28
CA ARG A 206 6.82 15.78 -3.29
C ARG A 206 5.45 15.70 -3.98
N PRO A 207 4.41 15.13 -3.29
CA PRO A 207 3.04 15.22 -3.76
C PRO A 207 2.63 16.66 -4.11
N GLY A 208 1.80 16.85 -5.13
CA GLY A 208 1.41 18.15 -5.65
C GLY A 208 2.33 18.71 -6.75
N THR A 209 3.50 18.08 -7.01
CA THR A 209 4.43 18.54 -8.06
C THR A 209 3.87 18.21 -9.45
N VAL A 210 3.81 19.19 -10.35
CA VAL A 210 3.51 18.96 -11.78
C VAL A 210 4.79 18.54 -12.50
N ILE A 211 4.73 17.44 -13.24
CA ILE A 211 5.89 16.88 -13.95
C ILE A 211 5.79 16.96 -15.48
N GLY A 212 4.62 17.25 -16.01
CA GLY A 212 4.42 17.29 -17.44
C GLY A 212 2.95 17.34 -17.84
N GLN A 213 2.69 16.92 -19.07
CA GLN A 213 1.33 16.80 -19.61
C GLN A 213 1.22 15.64 -20.59
N TYR A 214 0.02 15.12 -20.75
CA TYR A 214 -0.34 14.14 -21.76
C TYR A 214 -1.73 14.46 -22.33
N GLU A 215 -1.85 14.54 -23.67
CA GLU A 215 -3.10 14.88 -24.38
C GLU A 215 -3.79 16.13 -23.82
N GLY A 216 -2.99 17.15 -23.45
CA GLY A 216 -3.49 18.42 -22.89
C GLY A 216 -3.87 18.38 -21.40
N ILE A 217 -3.80 17.22 -20.74
CA ILE A 217 -4.04 17.06 -19.32
C ILE A 217 -2.71 17.21 -18.56
N LYS A 218 -2.68 18.04 -17.52
CA LYS A 218 -1.51 18.16 -16.63
C LYS A 218 -1.30 16.87 -15.85
N ILE A 219 -0.04 16.45 -15.67
CA ILE A 219 0.33 15.31 -14.85
C ILE A 219 0.90 15.82 -13.54
N ALA A 220 0.17 15.56 -12.45
CA ALA A 220 0.61 15.85 -11.10
C ALA A 220 1.06 14.55 -10.37
N LEU A 221 1.99 14.70 -9.45
CA LEU A 221 2.29 13.64 -8.49
C LEU A 221 1.29 13.71 -7.34
N CYS A 222 0.51 12.67 -7.12
CA CYS A 222 -0.22 12.49 -5.86
C CYS A 222 0.72 11.85 -4.81
N ALA A 223 0.20 11.35 -3.71
CA ALA A 223 0.90 10.35 -2.91
C ALA A 223 0.88 9.04 -3.70
N THR A 224 1.93 8.77 -4.47
CA THR A 224 1.93 7.72 -5.50
C THR A 224 1.96 6.29 -4.93
N HIS A 225 2.20 6.11 -3.63
CA HIS A 225 1.88 4.89 -2.91
C HIS A 225 0.39 4.89 -2.57
N ASP A 226 -0.37 3.89 -3.04
CA ASP A 226 -1.83 3.77 -2.87
C ASP A 226 -2.30 3.97 -1.41
N THR A 227 -1.55 3.40 -0.44
CA THR A 227 -1.82 3.60 0.99
C THR A 227 -1.57 5.05 1.41
N GLY A 228 -0.58 5.74 0.83
CA GLY A 228 -0.34 7.15 1.05
C GLY A 228 -1.54 8.00 0.63
N SER A 229 -2.05 7.75 -0.57
CA SER A 229 -3.28 8.37 -1.05
C SER A 229 -4.49 7.96 -0.20
N ALA A 230 -4.61 6.68 0.20
CA ALA A 230 -5.72 6.24 1.04
C ALA A 230 -5.81 7.00 2.37
N VAL A 231 -4.67 7.20 3.04
CA VAL A 231 -4.62 7.96 4.31
C VAL A 231 -5.00 9.42 4.11
N GLU A 232 -4.65 10.02 2.96
CA GLU A 232 -5.03 11.39 2.60
C GLU A 232 -6.54 11.53 2.32
N GLY A 233 -7.14 10.46 1.80
CA GLY A 233 -8.59 10.39 1.54
C GLY A 233 -9.45 10.17 2.78
N ILE A 234 -8.87 9.88 3.97
CA ILE A 234 -9.64 9.74 5.20
C ILE A 234 -9.90 11.12 5.79
N PRO A 235 -11.16 11.48 6.07
CA PRO A 235 -11.52 12.78 6.67
C PRO A 235 -11.21 12.82 8.17
N MET A 236 -9.92 12.60 8.52
CA MET A 236 -9.44 12.68 9.91
C MET A 236 -9.18 14.12 10.32
N GLU A 237 -9.58 14.45 11.53
CA GLU A 237 -9.20 15.69 12.20
C GLU A 237 -7.99 15.39 13.10
N GLY A 238 -6.77 15.71 12.62
CA GLY A 238 -5.55 15.49 13.38
C GLY A 238 -4.92 14.10 13.20
N ASP A 239 -4.48 13.48 14.29
CA ASP A 239 -3.69 12.27 14.33
C ASP A 239 -4.46 11.02 14.83
N ASP A 240 -5.75 10.92 14.53
CA ASP A 240 -6.58 9.75 14.85
C ASP A 240 -6.01 8.44 14.24
N LEU A 241 -6.37 7.29 14.82
CA LEU A 241 -6.03 5.98 14.29
C LEU A 241 -6.73 5.73 12.97
N TYR A 242 -6.05 5.05 12.05
CA TYR A 242 -6.64 4.53 10.83
C TYR A 242 -6.31 3.06 10.58
N ILE A 243 -7.20 2.36 9.89
CA ILE A 243 -6.95 1.07 9.25
C ILE A 243 -7.37 1.20 7.78
N SER A 244 -6.40 0.99 6.87
CA SER A 244 -6.70 0.68 5.47
C SER A 244 -6.88 -0.84 5.37
N SER A 245 -8.14 -1.29 5.33
CA SER A 245 -8.52 -2.70 5.41
C SER A 245 -8.78 -3.29 4.04
N GLY A 246 -7.82 -4.09 3.58
CA GLY A 246 -7.86 -4.85 2.33
C GLY A 246 -7.49 -6.31 2.56
N THR A 247 -6.77 -6.90 1.62
CA THR A 247 -6.14 -8.23 1.77
C THR A 247 -5.25 -8.24 3.01
N TRP A 248 -4.41 -7.22 3.17
CA TRP A 248 -3.73 -6.84 4.39
C TRP A 248 -4.48 -5.70 5.08
N SER A 249 -4.19 -5.46 6.33
CA SER A 249 -4.64 -4.29 7.09
C SER A 249 -3.43 -3.44 7.45
N LEU A 250 -3.39 -2.18 6.99
CA LEU A 250 -2.40 -1.22 7.44
C LEU A 250 -3.01 -0.34 8.52
N LEU A 251 -2.53 -0.55 9.76
CA LEU A 251 -2.96 0.19 10.94
C LEU A 251 -1.90 1.24 11.29
N GLY A 252 -2.30 2.47 11.52
CA GLY A 252 -1.35 3.52 11.86
C GLY A 252 -1.96 4.84 12.30
N VAL A 253 -1.07 5.82 12.44
CA VAL A 253 -1.36 7.23 12.73
C VAL A 253 -0.48 8.15 11.90
N LYS A 254 -0.85 9.42 11.79
CA LYS A 254 -0.01 10.49 11.26
C LYS A 254 0.89 11.01 12.37
N THR A 255 2.21 11.06 12.14
CA THR A 255 3.17 11.66 13.08
C THR A 255 3.97 12.77 12.40
N PRO A 256 4.36 13.83 13.13
CA PRO A 256 5.17 14.91 12.55
C PRO A 256 6.64 14.52 12.35
N LYS A 257 7.10 13.46 13.02
CA LYS A 257 8.48 12.96 12.98
C LYS A 257 8.48 11.43 12.98
N PRO A 258 9.52 10.80 12.39
CA PRO A 258 9.64 9.36 12.41
C PRO A 258 9.96 8.84 13.83
N LEU A 259 9.54 7.62 14.12
CA LEU A 259 9.85 6.86 15.33
C LEU A 259 10.69 5.64 14.92
N THR A 260 12.01 5.73 15.09
CA THR A 260 12.97 4.73 14.60
C THR A 260 13.76 4.05 15.73
N ASP A 261 13.21 4.11 16.95
CA ASP A 261 13.80 3.48 18.13
C ASP A 261 13.64 1.95 18.15
N GLU A 262 14.29 1.32 19.15
CA GLU A 262 14.28 -0.13 19.31
C GLU A 262 12.87 -0.70 19.58
N ASN A 263 11.99 0.04 20.25
CA ASN A 263 10.62 -0.41 20.51
C ASN A 263 9.80 -0.43 19.22
N SER A 264 9.91 0.62 18.41
CA SER A 264 9.27 0.70 17.09
C SER A 264 9.78 -0.41 16.16
N GLN A 265 11.06 -0.71 16.18
CA GLN A 265 11.65 -1.82 15.43
C GLN A 265 11.13 -3.18 15.94
N ALA A 266 11.14 -3.42 17.24
CA ALA A 266 10.70 -4.68 17.83
C ALA A 266 9.21 -4.94 17.58
N ALA A 267 8.39 -3.89 17.60
CA ALA A 267 6.97 -3.95 17.23
C ALA A 267 6.73 -3.99 15.71
N ASN A 268 7.80 -3.89 14.90
CA ASN A 268 7.78 -3.94 13.43
C ASN A 268 6.87 -2.86 12.81
N TYR A 269 6.97 -1.62 13.29
CA TYR A 269 6.30 -0.46 12.71
C TYR A 269 7.13 0.16 11.57
N SER A 270 6.46 0.75 10.60
CA SER A 270 7.03 1.43 9.43
C SER A 270 6.78 2.93 9.50
N ASN A 271 7.77 3.73 9.08
CA ASN A 271 7.70 5.19 8.99
C ASN A 271 7.66 5.62 7.53
N GLU A 272 6.55 5.41 6.86
CA GLU A 272 6.41 5.76 5.45
C GLU A 272 5.97 7.21 5.25
N GLY A 273 6.39 7.78 4.12
CA GLY A 273 6.05 9.16 3.78
C GLY A 273 4.57 9.39 3.52
N GLY A 274 4.04 10.48 4.05
CA GLY A 274 2.73 11.05 3.73
C GLY A 274 2.88 12.45 3.11
N VAL A 275 1.78 13.19 3.01
CA VAL A 275 1.73 14.57 2.49
C VAL A 275 2.04 15.53 3.63
N GLY A 276 3.33 15.80 3.88
CA GLY A 276 3.77 16.68 4.97
C GLY A 276 3.80 16.05 6.36
N TYR A 277 3.65 14.73 6.47
CA TYR A 277 3.72 13.97 7.71
C TYR A 277 4.32 12.59 7.45
N ILE A 278 4.60 11.84 8.51
CA ILE A 278 5.00 10.43 8.46
C ILE A 278 3.78 9.56 8.79
N ARG A 279 3.56 8.53 8.00
CA ARG A 279 2.62 7.45 8.30
C ARG A 279 3.34 6.43 9.19
N TYR A 280 3.17 6.55 10.49
CA TYR A 280 3.66 5.56 11.44
C TYR A 280 2.66 4.41 11.49
N GLN A 281 2.96 3.32 10.82
CA GLN A 281 1.99 2.26 10.54
C GLN A 281 2.61 0.86 10.57
N LYS A 282 1.78 -0.14 10.71
CA LYS A 282 2.15 -1.55 10.71
C LYS A 282 1.25 -2.31 9.74
N ASN A 283 1.86 -3.15 8.92
CA ASN A 283 1.13 -4.09 8.08
C ASN A 283 0.83 -5.34 8.91
N ILE A 284 -0.43 -5.67 9.08
CA ILE A 284 -0.94 -6.79 9.87
C ILE A 284 -1.93 -7.61 9.06
N MET A 285 -2.30 -8.78 9.56
CA MET A 285 -3.25 -9.67 8.88
C MET A 285 -4.56 -8.92 8.59
N GLY A 286 -5.10 -9.16 7.39
CA GLY A 286 -6.35 -8.54 6.93
C GLY A 286 -7.35 -9.58 6.43
N MET A 287 -8.16 -9.16 5.44
CA MET A 287 -9.22 -10.00 4.88
C MET A 287 -8.72 -11.23 4.11
N TRP A 288 -7.42 -11.33 3.88
CA TRP A 288 -6.76 -12.55 3.34
C TRP A 288 -7.19 -13.80 4.10
N LEU A 289 -7.19 -13.74 5.43
CA LEU A 289 -7.60 -14.83 6.30
C LEU A 289 -9.00 -15.34 5.97
N ILE A 290 -9.95 -14.43 5.85
CA ILE A 290 -11.34 -14.74 5.53
C ILE A 290 -11.48 -15.25 4.09
N ASN A 291 -10.73 -14.67 3.14
CA ASN A 291 -10.73 -15.08 1.74
C ASN A 291 -10.27 -16.53 1.57
N GLU A 292 -9.17 -16.91 2.24
CA GLU A 292 -8.63 -18.26 2.17
C GLU A 292 -9.55 -19.28 2.82
N LEU A 293 -10.09 -19.01 4.01
CA LEU A 293 -11.08 -19.87 4.64
C LEU A 293 -12.32 -20.01 3.77
N ARG A 294 -12.80 -18.93 3.14
CA ARG A 294 -13.93 -18.98 2.21
C ARG A 294 -13.63 -19.87 1.01
N ARG A 295 -12.45 -19.71 0.41
CA ARG A 295 -12.02 -20.52 -0.75
C ARG A 295 -12.03 -22.01 -0.43
N GLU A 296 -11.61 -22.40 0.78
CA GLU A 296 -11.51 -23.80 1.19
C GLU A 296 -12.84 -24.39 1.72
N LEU A 297 -13.63 -23.61 2.45
CA LEU A 297 -14.78 -24.14 3.19
C LEU A 297 -16.14 -23.90 2.51
N CYS A 298 -16.27 -22.81 1.74
CA CYS A 298 -17.57 -22.41 1.18
C CYS A 298 -17.42 -21.36 0.08
N HIS A 299 -16.66 -21.68 -0.98
CA HIS A 299 -16.42 -20.77 -2.11
C HIS A 299 -17.71 -20.25 -2.78
N GLU A 300 -18.81 -20.99 -2.65
CA GLU A 300 -20.14 -20.66 -3.17
C GLU A 300 -20.85 -19.53 -2.41
N LYS A 301 -20.44 -19.25 -1.15
CA LYS A 301 -21.08 -18.24 -0.32
C LYS A 301 -20.48 -16.85 -0.55
N ASN A 302 -21.31 -15.83 -0.50
CA ASN A 302 -20.85 -14.45 -0.44
C ASN A 302 -20.46 -14.03 0.99
N PHE A 303 -19.75 -12.90 1.13
CA PHE A 303 -19.26 -12.44 2.44
C PHE A 303 -20.39 -12.12 3.43
N GLY A 304 -21.54 -11.65 2.96
CA GLY A 304 -22.69 -11.36 3.83
C GLY A 304 -23.29 -12.62 4.46
N GLU A 305 -23.30 -13.74 3.73
CA GLU A 305 -23.73 -15.04 4.25
C GLU A 305 -22.76 -15.59 5.29
N ILE A 306 -21.45 -15.45 5.03
CA ILE A 306 -20.40 -15.86 5.96
C ILE A 306 -20.50 -15.08 7.27
N VAL A 307 -20.69 -13.77 7.20
CA VAL A 307 -20.88 -12.91 8.38
C VAL A 307 -22.07 -13.37 9.20
N LYS A 308 -23.23 -13.61 8.55
CA LYS A 308 -24.45 -14.09 9.24
C LYS A 308 -24.25 -15.43 9.96
N GLU A 309 -23.44 -16.33 9.40
CA GLU A 309 -23.11 -17.61 10.03
C GLU A 309 -22.12 -17.43 11.19
N ALA A 310 -21.08 -16.65 11.00
CA ALA A 310 -20.11 -16.34 12.04
C ALA A 310 -20.76 -15.65 13.26
N GLU A 311 -21.76 -14.80 13.04
CA GLU A 311 -22.52 -14.14 14.13
C GLU A 311 -23.33 -15.12 14.95
N LYS A 312 -23.79 -16.23 14.38
CA LYS A 312 -24.58 -17.26 15.11
C LYS A 312 -23.70 -18.21 15.93
N SER A 313 -22.41 -18.33 15.59
CA SER A 313 -21.49 -19.15 16.37
C SER A 313 -21.22 -18.51 17.73
N THR A 314 -21.05 -19.35 18.76
CA THR A 314 -20.66 -18.96 20.12
C THR A 314 -19.19 -19.25 20.39
N PHE A 315 -18.42 -19.66 19.38
CA PHE A 315 -17.00 -19.94 19.49
C PHE A 315 -16.25 -18.67 19.90
N ASP A 316 -15.35 -18.76 20.89
CA ASP A 316 -14.71 -17.61 21.53
C ASP A 316 -13.16 -17.66 21.58
N MET A 317 -12.55 -18.75 21.05
CA MET A 317 -11.09 -18.82 20.98
C MET A 317 -10.54 -17.93 19.87
N THR A 318 -9.32 -17.40 20.09
CA THR A 318 -8.57 -16.59 19.14
C THR A 318 -7.18 -17.18 18.87
N LEU A 319 -6.59 -16.80 17.75
CA LEU A 319 -5.23 -17.16 17.33
C LEU A 319 -4.41 -15.88 17.11
N ASP A 320 -3.09 -15.99 17.27
CA ASP A 320 -2.17 -14.92 16.81
C ASP A 320 -2.00 -15.09 15.29
N VAL A 321 -2.83 -14.37 14.54
CA VAL A 321 -2.91 -14.47 13.07
C VAL A 321 -1.81 -13.70 12.33
N ASP A 322 -0.95 -12.98 13.04
CA ASP A 322 0.21 -12.30 12.48
C ASP A 322 1.45 -13.20 12.43
N GLY A 323 1.33 -14.46 12.88
CA GLY A 323 2.37 -15.48 12.78
C GLY A 323 2.69 -15.89 11.34
N PRO A 324 3.93 -16.33 11.07
CA PRO A 324 4.40 -16.68 9.73
C PRO A 324 3.59 -17.80 9.06
N GLU A 325 2.97 -18.69 9.86
CA GLU A 325 2.14 -19.78 9.38
C GLU A 325 0.85 -19.34 8.68
N PHE A 326 0.39 -18.07 8.89
CA PHE A 326 -0.80 -17.49 8.27
C PHE A 326 -0.51 -16.74 6.99
N ILE A 327 0.75 -16.43 6.68
CA ILE A 327 1.12 -15.55 5.54
C ILE A 327 0.79 -16.20 4.19
N ALA A 328 1.18 -17.45 3.99
CA ALA A 328 0.95 -18.17 2.73
C ALA A 328 0.83 -19.70 2.94
N PRO A 329 -0.12 -20.17 3.76
CA PRO A 329 -0.27 -21.61 3.99
C PRO A 329 -0.83 -22.31 2.75
N LYS A 330 -0.47 -23.59 2.59
CA LYS A 330 -1.12 -24.46 1.58
C LYS A 330 -2.60 -24.65 1.87
N SER A 331 -2.99 -24.67 3.15
CA SER A 331 -4.37 -24.72 3.63
C SER A 331 -4.49 -23.90 4.90
N MET A 332 -5.30 -22.86 4.85
CA MET A 332 -5.63 -22.01 6.00
C MET A 332 -6.43 -22.82 7.03
N LYS A 333 -7.34 -23.67 6.57
CA LYS A 333 -8.10 -24.58 7.46
C LYS A 333 -7.16 -25.46 8.28
N ALA A 334 -6.15 -26.06 7.65
CA ALA A 334 -5.20 -26.94 8.36
C ALA A 334 -4.39 -26.18 9.43
N VAL A 335 -4.05 -24.89 9.20
CA VAL A 335 -3.39 -24.06 10.21
C VAL A 335 -4.30 -23.87 11.43
N PHE A 336 -5.58 -23.56 11.21
CA PHE A 336 -6.57 -23.45 12.29
C PHE A 336 -6.72 -24.75 13.08
N ASP A 337 -6.86 -25.88 12.38
CA ASP A 337 -6.99 -27.21 13.02
C ASP A 337 -5.78 -27.55 13.90
N ALA A 338 -4.57 -27.27 13.38
CA ALA A 338 -3.33 -27.54 14.11
C ALA A 338 -3.16 -26.66 15.35
N ALA A 339 -3.61 -25.40 15.28
CA ALA A 339 -3.50 -24.46 16.38
C ALA A 339 -4.57 -24.67 17.47
N LEU A 340 -5.82 -24.89 17.08
CA LEU A 340 -6.95 -24.97 18.02
C LEU A 340 -7.16 -26.36 18.61
N LYS A 341 -6.92 -27.42 17.83
CA LYS A 341 -7.03 -28.84 18.26
C LYS A 341 -8.40 -29.21 18.83
N VAL A 342 -9.46 -28.56 18.35
CA VAL A 342 -10.86 -28.83 18.70
C VAL A 342 -11.68 -28.98 17.43
N PRO A 343 -12.81 -29.75 17.45
CA PRO A 343 -13.72 -29.82 16.33
C PRO A 343 -14.36 -28.44 16.06
N LEU A 344 -14.37 -28.00 14.81
CA LEU A 344 -14.93 -26.72 14.39
C LEU A 344 -15.99 -26.91 13.31
N THR A 345 -17.09 -26.19 13.43
CA THR A 345 -18.03 -25.99 12.33
C THR A 345 -17.50 -24.91 11.38
N LYS A 346 -18.06 -24.81 10.16
CA LYS A 346 -17.69 -23.72 9.25
C LYS A 346 -17.88 -22.34 9.88
N ALA A 347 -18.96 -22.16 10.63
CA ALA A 347 -19.24 -20.91 11.34
C ALA A 347 -18.16 -20.58 12.40
N ASP A 348 -17.63 -21.60 13.08
CA ASP A 348 -16.60 -21.41 14.12
C ASP A 348 -15.26 -20.96 13.54
N TYR A 349 -14.86 -21.49 12.38
CA TYR A 349 -13.65 -21.00 11.68
C TYR A 349 -13.75 -19.50 11.38
N PHE A 350 -14.87 -19.06 10.81
CA PHE A 350 -15.03 -17.65 10.45
C PHE A 350 -15.16 -16.76 11.69
N ARG A 351 -15.88 -17.21 12.72
CA ARG A 351 -15.96 -16.45 13.96
C ARG A 351 -14.61 -16.31 14.64
N CYS A 352 -13.85 -17.40 14.75
CA CYS A 352 -12.48 -17.40 15.26
C CYS A 352 -11.61 -16.42 14.47
N ALA A 353 -11.65 -16.48 13.14
CA ALA A 353 -10.90 -15.59 12.28
C ALA A 353 -11.23 -14.10 12.51
N TYR A 354 -12.52 -13.74 12.60
CA TYR A 354 -12.94 -12.37 12.88
C TYR A 354 -12.53 -11.89 14.28
N LEU A 355 -12.67 -12.75 15.30
CA LEU A 355 -12.20 -12.45 16.65
C LEU A 355 -10.69 -12.24 16.68
N SER A 356 -9.94 -13.11 16.00
CA SER A 356 -8.48 -13.04 15.92
C SER A 356 -8.01 -11.76 15.23
N LEU A 357 -8.66 -11.35 14.14
CA LEU A 357 -8.37 -10.06 13.48
C LEU A 357 -8.63 -8.88 14.42
N ALA A 358 -9.73 -8.87 15.15
CA ALA A 358 -10.03 -7.81 16.10
C ALA A 358 -9.01 -7.76 17.27
N GLN A 359 -8.50 -8.91 17.72
CA GLN A 359 -7.43 -8.98 18.72
C GLN A 359 -6.08 -8.52 18.17
N SER A 360 -5.74 -8.85 16.92
CA SER A 360 -4.55 -8.34 16.25
C SER A 360 -4.60 -6.80 16.15
N TYR A 361 -5.74 -6.23 15.79
CA TYR A 361 -5.93 -4.78 15.75
C TYR A 361 -5.74 -4.14 17.14
N ARG A 362 -6.31 -4.76 18.20
CA ARG A 362 -6.11 -4.29 19.57
C ARG A 362 -4.64 -4.29 19.96
N LYS A 363 -3.95 -5.42 19.77
CA LYS A 363 -2.51 -5.56 20.08
C LYS A 363 -1.68 -4.49 19.36
N ALA A 364 -1.92 -4.30 18.05
CA ALA A 364 -1.21 -3.28 17.28
C ALA A 364 -1.51 -1.86 17.80
N ILE A 365 -2.73 -1.54 18.20
CA ILE A 365 -3.06 -0.22 18.78
C ILE A 365 -2.34 -0.04 20.13
N GLU A 366 -2.34 -1.03 21.01
CA GLU A 366 -1.64 -0.98 22.30
C GLU A 366 -0.13 -0.73 22.11
N GLU A 367 0.49 -1.43 21.16
CA GLU A 367 1.90 -1.21 20.78
C GLU A 367 2.14 0.21 20.24
N LEU A 368 1.23 0.70 19.38
CA LEU A 368 1.32 2.03 18.78
C LEU A 368 1.18 3.12 19.87
N GLU A 369 0.22 2.98 20.77
CA GLU A 369 0.01 3.91 21.88
C GLU A 369 1.23 3.94 22.82
N ALA A 370 1.83 2.78 23.10
CA ALA A 370 3.05 2.70 23.90
C ALA A 370 4.24 3.39 23.19
N ASN A 371 4.41 3.19 21.88
CA ASN A 371 5.52 3.77 21.11
C ASN A 371 5.36 5.29 20.91
N THR A 372 4.14 5.77 20.72
CA THR A 372 3.86 7.20 20.52
C THR A 372 3.75 7.97 21.84
N GLY A 373 3.53 7.28 22.96
CA GLY A 373 3.22 7.88 24.26
C GLY A 373 1.87 8.59 24.31
N LYS A 374 0.96 8.28 23.38
CA LYS A 374 -0.37 8.88 23.23
C LYS A 374 -1.46 7.83 23.28
N THR A 375 -2.66 8.22 23.67
CA THR A 375 -3.89 7.44 23.54
C THR A 375 -4.80 8.09 22.50
N TYR A 376 -5.54 7.28 21.78
CA TYR A 376 -6.41 7.71 20.69
C TYR A 376 -7.85 7.25 20.96
N ASP A 377 -8.84 8.09 20.69
CA ASP A 377 -10.24 7.76 20.93
C ASP A 377 -10.96 7.20 19.70
N LYS A 378 -10.55 7.64 18.50
CA LYS A 378 -11.19 7.29 17.23
C LYS A 378 -10.32 6.37 16.40
N LEU A 379 -10.98 5.45 15.70
CA LEU A 379 -10.38 4.55 14.72
C LEU A 379 -11.18 4.63 13.43
N TYR A 380 -10.57 5.18 12.40
CA TYR A 380 -11.13 5.20 11.05
C TYR A 380 -10.78 3.90 10.32
N ILE A 381 -11.77 3.25 9.71
CA ILE A 381 -11.56 2.06 8.88
C ILE A 381 -12.02 2.38 7.47
N VAL A 382 -11.13 2.24 6.50
CA VAL A 382 -11.39 2.45 5.06
C VAL A 382 -11.07 1.20 4.27
N GLY A 383 -11.36 1.20 2.97
CA GLY A 383 -11.15 0.06 2.08
C GLY A 383 -12.25 -0.97 2.12
N GLY A 384 -12.02 -2.12 1.51
CA GLY A 384 -13.03 -3.19 1.36
C GLY A 384 -13.56 -3.74 2.68
N GLY A 385 -12.69 -3.85 3.69
CA GLY A 385 -13.04 -4.32 5.03
C GLY A 385 -13.97 -3.39 5.80
N ALA A 386 -14.02 -2.10 5.47
CA ALA A 386 -14.96 -1.15 6.09
C ALA A 386 -16.43 -1.55 5.92
N LYS A 387 -16.75 -2.33 4.89
CA LYS A 387 -18.11 -2.87 4.63
C LYS A 387 -18.47 -4.02 5.57
N ASN A 388 -17.50 -4.60 6.29
CA ASN A 388 -17.74 -5.74 7.17
C ASN A 388 -18.17 -5.26 8.57
N THR A 389 -19.49 -5.13 8.75
CA THR A 389 -20.08 -4.61 10.01
C THR A 389 -19.79 -5.50 11.22
N PHE A 390 -19.63 -6.81 11.03
CA PHE A 390 -19.30 -7.75 12.10
C PHE A 390 -17.89 -7.53 12.60
N LEU A 391 -16.89 -7.48 11.70
CA LEU A 391 -15.50 -7.17 12.08
C LEU A 391 -15.40 -5.79 12.75
N ASN A 392 -16.08 -4.78 12.21
CA ASN A 392 -16.10 -3.43 12.77
C ASN A 392 -16.66 -3.41 14.20
N ARG A 393 -17.71 -4.21 14.48
CA ARG A 393 -18.27 -4.36 15.83
C ARG A 393 -17.27 -5.04 16.77
N LEU A 394 -16.68 -6.17 16.36
CA LEU A 394 -15.69 -6.89 17.16
C LEU A 394 -14.44 -6.03 17.40
N THR A 395 -14.01 -5.24 16.42
CA THR A 395 -12.91 -4.28 16.58
C THR A 395 -13.24 -3.24 17.64
N ARG A 396 -14.46 -2.68 17.63
CA ARG A 396 -14.90 -1.73 18.67
C ARG A 396 -14.90 -2.37 20.06
N GLU A 397 -15.43 -3.59 20.18
CA GLU A 397 -15.49 -4.34 21.43
C GLU A 397 -14.07 -4.66 21.95
N ALA A 398 -13.17 -5.11 21.08
CA ALA A 398 -11.82 -5.48 21.46
C ALA A 398 -10.95 -4.27 21.83
N THR A 399 -11.05 -3.16 21.08
CA THR A 399 -10.16 -2.00 21.23
C THR A 399 -10.70 -0.94 22.19
N GLY A 400 -12.02 -0.92 22.46
CA GLY A 400 -12.69 0.16 23.18
C GLY A 400 -12.74 1.50 22.43
N LYS A 401 -12.28 1.55 21.17
CA LYS A 401 -12.21 2.78 20.38
C LYS A 401 -13.54 3.08 19.68
N LYS A 402 -13.79 4.36 19.40
CA LYS A 402 -14.90 4.78 18.54
C LYS A 402 -14.55 4.44 17.09
N VAL A 403 -15.04 3.30 16.59
CA VAL A 403 -14.84 2.87 15.20
C VAL A 403 -15.73 3.66 14.25
N ILE A 404 -15.13 4.30 13.25
CA ILE A 404 -15.75 5.05 12.15
C ILE A 404 -15.40 4.34 10.85
N ALA A 405 -16.29 3.46 10.39
CA ALA A 405 -16.10 2.72 9.15
C ALA A 405 -16.65 3.51 7.96
N LEU A 406 -15.78 3.84 7.03
CA LEU A 406 -16.09 4.60 5.83
C LEU A 406 -15.90 3.72 4.59
N PRO A 407 -16.97 3.21 3.98
CA PRO A 407 -16.90 2.40 2.78
C PRO A 407 -16.65 3.25 1.53
N ILE A 408 -15.65 4.12 1.59
CA ILE A 408 -15.23 5.04 0.53
C ILE A 408 -14.05 4.48 -0.24
N GLU A 409 -13.87 4.97 -1.45
CA GLU A 409 -12.70 4.73 -2.29
C GLU A 409 -11.55 5.67 -1.84
N ALA A 410 -11.03 5.43 -0.64
CA ALA A 410 -10.15 6.37 0.05
C ALA A 410 -8.88 6.70 -0.78
N THR A 411 -8.30 5.72 -1.46
CA THR A 411 -7.12 5.92 -2.33
C THR A 411 -7.43 6.94 -3.42
N ALA A 412 -8.50 6.71 -4.18
CA ALA A 412 -8.89 7.64 -5.24
C ALA A 412 -9.26 9.02 -4.70
N ILE A 413 -9.97 9.08 -3.57
CA ILE A 413 -10.32 10.37 -2.94
C ILE A 413 -9.08 11.15 -2.51
N GLY A 414 -8.08 10.50 -1.92
CA GLY A 414 -6.84 11.18 -1.53
C GLY A 414 -6.02 11.65 -2.73
N ASN A 415 -5.93 10.82 -3.78
CA ASN A 415 -5.32 11.22 -5.04
C ASN A 415 -6.01 12.47 -5.63
N LEU A 416 -7.35 12.44 -5.75
CA LEU A 416 -8.15 13.56 -6.25
C LEU A 416 -8.02 14.82 -5.38
N LYS A 417 -8.00 14.65 -4.05
CA LYS A 417 -7.84 15.76 -3.08
C LYS A 417 -6.56 16.54 -3.34
N ILE A 418 -5.41 15.82 -3.43
CA ILE A 418 -4.11 16.45 -3.69
C ILE A 418 -4.13 17.25 -4.99
N GLN A 419 -4.74 16.72 -6.04
CA GLN A 419 -4.86 17.42 -7.32
C GLN A 419 -5.77 18.65 -7.23
N LEU A 420 -6.94 18.54 -6.60
CA LEU A 420 -7.90 19.64 -6.45
C LEU A 420 -7.32 20.79 -5.62
N GLU A 421 -6.66 20.46 -4.49
CA GLU A 421 -5.96 21.46 -3.64
C GLU A 421 -4.81 22.14 -4.41
N GLY A 422 -4.08 21.38 -5.24
CA GLY A 422 -3.04 21.94 -6.10
C GLY A 422 -3.59 22.93 -7.15
N LEU A 423 -4.72 22.60 -7.78
CA LEU A 423 -5.40 23.48 -8.73
C LEU A 423 -5.98 24.75 -8.06
N GLU A 424 -6.47 24.65 -6.83
CA GLU A 424 -6.97 25.82 -6.08
C GLU A 424 -5.85 26.77 -5.68
N ASN A 425 -4.69 26.23 -5.33
CA ASN A 425 -3.51 27.01 -4.94
C ASN A 425 -2.64 27.47 -6.12
N GLU A 426 -3.10 27.30 -7.36
CA GLU A 426 -2.34 27.58 -8.60
C GLU A 426 -0.98 26.85 -8.69
N GLN A 427 -0.85 25.73 -8.00
CA GLN A 427 0.36 24.88 -8.01
C GLN A 427 0.33 23.82 -9.13
N ILE A 428 -0.87 23.53 -9.64
CA ILE A 428 -1.14 22.63 -10.76
C ILE A 428 -1.75 23.37 -11.94
#